data_6327d41a3ca0364b42051e031b8807a7
#
_entry.id   6327d41a3ca0364b42051e031b8807a7
#
_cell.length_a   1.000
_cell.length_b   1.000
_cell.length_c   1.000
_cell.angle_alpha   90.00
_cell.angle_beta   90.00
_cell.angle_gamma   90.00
#
_symmetry.space_group_name_H-M   'P 1'
#
loop_
_entity.id
_entity.type
_entity.pdbx_description
1 polymer ?
#
loop_
_entity_poly.entity_id
_entity_poly.type
_entity_poly.pdbx_seq_one_letter_code
_entity_poly.pdbx_strand_id
1 'polypeptide(L)'
;MKPDKTVIYFTVCSGTGYGIIISLLTLLFNAEINIDIALKLIIAFLSYFLILSGLLASTLHLGHPERAWRALSQWKTSWLSREGVAAIFTFIPLTLFFIFWIFTNIHNITYFFLIASSFFCILTVYCTAKIYSSLKAIPSWHNPFVPIIYILNSIVLGSIITFTIFFYFNIKINFLSNIIVILSLTTLFLKILYWYSISKDSKSNIFTATGLGSKTKTHFFEGPHTGKNYLTSEMINKINNLKSFFLRLTFCIFTYITPAYYIFQYPYLIMNDYIISTTLIMISIIALIGMFIERYLFFIESKHAVSLFYGNKTI
;
A
#
# COMPACT_ATOMS: atom_id res chain seq x y z
N MET A 1 7.23 4.81 -15.46
CA MET A 1 8.51 4.21 -15.02
C MET A 1 8.44 2.70 -15.09
N LYS A 2 9.57 1.99 -15.21
CA LYS A 2 9.58 0.52 -15.16
C LYS A 2 9.29 0.07 -13.73
N PRO A 3 8.25 -0.75 -13.50
CA PRO A 3 7.92 -1.19 -12.15
C PRO A 3 8.98 -2.19 -11.65
N ASP A 4 9.55 -1.90 -10.48
CA ASP A 4 10.42 -2.85 -9.79
C ASP A 4 9.56 -3.83 -8.98
N LYS A 5 9.76 -5.14 -9.21
CA LYS A 5 8.99 -6.20 -8.56
C LYS A 5 9.26 -6.26 -7.05
N THR A 6 10.48 -5.98 -6.63
CA THR A 6 10.86 -6.02 -5.20
C THR A 6 10.20 -4.89 -4.43
N VAL A 7 10.13 -3.70 -5.02
CA VAL A 7 9.44 -2.54 -4.43
C VAL A 7 7.93 -2.74 -4.36
N ILE A 8 7.33 -3.34 -5.41
CA ILE A 8 5.91 -3.70 -5.39
C ILE A 8 5.64 -4.70 -4.27
N TYR A 9 6.43 -5.78 -4.19
CA TYR A 9 6.30 -6.78 -3.15
C TYR A 9 6.44 -6.17 -1.76
N PHE A 10 7.47 -5.36 -1.55
CA PHE A 10 7.71 -4.65 -0.30
C PHE A 10 6.47 -3.84 0.14
N THR A 11 5.98 -2.95 -0.72
CA THR A 11 4.89 -2.04 -0.36
C THR A 11 3.56 -2.77 -0.10
N VAL A 12 3.30 -3.89 -0.78
CA VAL A 12 2.10 -4.70 -0.56
C VAL A 12 2.23 -5.53 0.69
N CYS A 13 3.30 -6.31 0.84
CA CYS A 13 3.43 -7.24 1.98
C CYS A 13 3.60 -6.49 3.30
N SER A 14 4.54 -5.54 3.39
CA SER A 14 4.72 -4.78 4.64
C SER A 14 3.47 -3.96 4.98
N GLY A 15 2.85 -3.31 3.99
CA GLY A 15 1.60 -2.57 4.17
C GLY A 15 0.47 -3.46 4.70
N THR A 16 0.34 -4.67 4.16
CA THR A 16 -0.65 -5.65 4.63
C THR A 16 -0.39 -6.08 6.07
N GLY A 17 0.87 -6.39 6.41
CA GLY A 17 1.25 -6.76 7.77
C GLY A 17 0.97 -5.64 8.78
N TYR A 18 1.31 -4.40 8.46
CA TYR A 18 0.95 -3.24 9.29
C TYR A 18 -0.58 -3.06 9.39
N GLY A 19 -1.31 -3.29 8.30
CA GLY A 19 -2.76 -3.23 8.28
C GLY A 19 -3.43 -4.25 9.20
N ILE A 20 -2.88 -5.47 9.32
CA ILE A 20 -3.36 -6.48 10.28
C ILE A 20 -3.27 -5.93 11.71
N ILE A 21 -2.16 -5.31 12.10
CA ILE A 21 -1.99 -4.76 13.45
C ILE A 21 -2.97 -3.62 13.72
N ILE A 22 -3.19 -2.74 12.74
CA ILE A 22 -4.15 -1.64 12.86
C ILE A 22 -5.58 -2.18 12.98
N SER A 23 -5.93 -3.23 12.24
CA SER A 23 -7.26 -3.84 12.33
C SER A 23 -7.50 -4.54 13.67
N LEU A 24 -6.47 -5.12 14.30
CA LEU A 24 -6.55 -5.65 15.65
C LEU A 24 -6.89 -4.56 16.69
N LEU A 25 -6.38 -3.34 16.52
CA LEU A 25 -6.72 -2.22 17.39
C LEU A 25 -8.23 -1.98 17.39
N THR A 26 -8.84 -1.89 16.20
CA THR A 26 -10.28 -1.66 16.08
C THR A 26 -11.09 -2.83 16.66
N LEU A 27 -10.60 -4.03 16.53
CA LEU A 27 -11.26 -5.25 16.96
C LEU A 27 -11.23 -5.41 18.49
N LEU A 28 -10.05 -5.34 19.10
CA LEU A 28 -9.88 -5.57 20.54
C LEU A 28 -10.48 -4.46 21.40
N PHE A 29 -10.63 -3.23 20.87
CA PHE A 29 -11.30 -2.13 21.59
C PHE A 29 -12.82 -2.26 21.62
N ASN A 30 -13.43 -2.96 20.65
CA ASN A 30 -14.89 -2.99 20.49
C ASN A 30 -15.52 -4.33 20.88
N ALA A 31 -14.74 -5.34 21.18
CA ALA A 31 -15.25 -6.66 21.50
C ALA A 31 -14.40 -7.37 22.55
N GLU A 32 -15.03 -7.76 23.64
CA GLU A 32 -14.46 -8.72 24.60
C GLU A 32 -14.54 -10.12 23.99
N ILE A 33 -13.52 -10.51 23.26
CA ILE A 33 -13.46 -11.80 22.58
C ILE A 33 -12.45 -12.68 23.30
N ASN A 34 -12.91 -13.86 23.71
CA ASN A 34 -11.99 -14.92 24.13
C ASN A 34 -11.27 -15.47 22.90
N ILE A 35 -9.98 -15.19 22.81
CA ILE A 35 -9.15 -15.54 21.67
C ILE A 35 -8.19 -16.63 22.08
N ASP A 36 -8.27 -17.76 21.38
CA ASP A 36 -7.39 -18.91 21.60
C ASP A 36 -5.92 -18.55 21.32
N ILE A 37 -5.00 -19.19 22.03
CA ILE A 37 -3.56 -19.01 21.85
C ILE A 37 -3.16 -19.33 20.40
N ALA A 38 -3.71 -20.35 19.79
CA ALA A 38 -3.43 -20.71 18.40
C ALA A 38 -3.72 -19.55 17.44
N LEU A 39 -4.88 -18.90 17.60
CA LEU A 39 -5.26 -17.73 16.78
C LEU A 39 -4.31 -16.57 17.00
N LYS A 40 -3.94 -16.26 18.24
CA LYS A 40 -2.96 -15.22 18.57
C LYS A 40 -1.61 -15.47 17.89
N LEU A 41 -1.12 -16.72 17.93
CA LEU A 41 0.15 -17.11 17.30
C LEU A 41 0.11 -17.02 15.77
N ILE A 42 -1.00 -17.42 15.15
CA ILE A 42 -1.17 -17.29 13.69
C ILE A 42 -1.14 -15.82 13.26
N ILE A 43 -1.85 -14.95 13.96
CA ILE A 43 -1.86 -13.52 13.66
C ILE A 43 -0.46 -12.91 13.88
N ALA A 44 0.22 -13.26 14.96
CA ALA A 44 1.57 -12.81 15.21
C ALA A 44 2.52 -13.27 14.11
N PHE A 45 2.52 -14.56 13.77
CA PHE A 45 3.37 -15.12 12.72
C PHE A 45 3.10 -14.44 11.37
N LEU A 46 1.83 -14.32 10.97
CA LEU A 46 1.47 -13.78 9.66
C LEU A 46 1.86 -12.30 9.54
N SER A 47 1.59 -11.49 10.58
CA SER A 47 1.96 -10.07 10.57
C SER A 47 3.47 -9.88 10.51
N TYR A 48 4.25 -10.60 11.35
CA TYR A 48 5.71 -10.54 11.29
C TYR A 48 6.26 -11.04 9.96
N PHE A 49 5.74 -12.16 9.44
CA PHE A 49 6.17 -12.70 8.16
C PHE A 49 5.97 -11.71 7.02
N LEU A 50 4.79 -11.08 6.95
CA LEU A 50 4.49 -10.09 5.92
C LEU A 50 5.34 -8.82 6.06
N ILE A 51 5.52 -8.31 7.27
CA ILE A 51 6.36 -7.12 7.50
C ILE A 51 7.83 -7.42 7.16
N LEU A 52 8.39 -8.50 7.71
CA LEU A 52 9.79 -8.85 7.51
C LEU A 52 10.10 -9.20 6.06
N SER A 53 9.27 -10.02 5.41
CA SER A 53 9.48 -10.39 4.00
C SER A 53 9.42 -9.16 3.09
N GLY A 54 8.50 -8.23 3.36
CA GLY A 54 8.42 -6.96 2.66
C GLY A 54 9.68 -6.10 2.86
N LEU A 55 10.10 -5.89 4.11
CA LEU A 55 11.30 -5.11 4.42
C LEU A 55 12.57 -5.74 3.83
N LEU A 56 12.71 -7.06 3.88
CA LEU A 56 13.83 -7.77 3.25
C LEU A 56 13.82 -7.56 1.73
N ALA A 57 12.65 -7.62 1.08
CA ALA A 57 12.55 -7.34 -0.34
C ALA A 57 12.98 -5.91 -0.69
N SER A 58 12.74 -4.92 0.19
CA SER A 58 13.19 -3.55 -0.02
C SER A 58 14.71 -3.41 0.00
N THR A 59 15.43 -4.26 0.73
CA THR A 59 16.89 -4.25 0.76
C THR A 59 17.52 -4.90 -0.48
N LEU A 60 16.82 -5.87 -1.10
CA LEU A 60 17.34 -6.63 -2.25
C LEU A 60 17.47 -5.79 -3.52
N HIS A 61 16.75 -4.67 -3.63
CA HIS A 61 16.89 -3.79 -4.80
C HIS A 61 18.00 -2.74 -4.64
N LEU A 62 18.63 -2.64 -3.49
CA LEU A 62 19.77 -1.75 -3.28
C LEU A 62 21.00 -2.28 -4.02
N GLY A 63 21.73 -1.40 -4.70
CA GLY A 63 22.97 -1.77 -5.36
C GLY A 63 24.05 -2.27 -4.38
N HIS A 64 24.00 -1.81 -3.11
CA HIS A 64 24.92 -2.16 -2.04
C HIS A 64 24.15 -2.41 -0.72
N PRO A 65 23.46 -3.57 -0.57
CA PRO A 65 22.63 -3.85 0.60
C PRO A 65 23.43 -3.87 1.92
N GLU A 66 24.72 -4.20 1.87
CA GLU A 66 25.61 -4.17 3.05
C GLU A 66 25.81 -2.76 3.64
N ARG A 67 25.46 -1.72 2.87
CA ARG A 67 25.55 -0.32 3.28
C ARG A 67 24.20 0.27 3.66
N ALA A 68 23.12 -0.52 3.68
CA ALA A 68 21.76 -0.05 3.96
C ALA A 68 21.63 0.68 5.31
N TRP A 69 22.40 0.27 6.32
CA TRP A 69 22.43 0.92 7.63
C TRP A 69 22.79 2.41 7.58
N ARG A 70 23.60 2.84 6.58
CA ARG A 70 23.96 4.25 6.39
C ARG A 70 22.75 5.12 6.02
N ALA A 71 21.74 4.54 5.41
CA ALA A 71 20.51 5.24 5.09
C ALA A 71 19.83 5.79 6.35
N LEU A 72 19.94 5.11 7.49
CA LEU A 72 19.34 5.53 8.76
C LEU A 72 19.90 6.85 9.29
N SER A 73 21.13 7.21 8.94
CA SER A 73 21.79 8.45 9.41
C SER A 73 21.12 9.73 8.90
N GLN A 74 20.41 9.67 7.76
CA GLN A 74 19.80 10.83 7.10
C GLN A 74 18.31 11.03 7.45
N TRP A 75 17.87 10.56 8.62
CA TRP A 75 16.47 10.60 9.04
C TRP A 75 15.86 12.01 9.10
N LYS A 76 16.68 13.06 9.25
CA LYS A 76 16.21 14.46 9.28
C LYS A 76 15.77 14.96 7.91
N THR A 77 16.35 14.47 6.82
CA THR A 77 16.17 15.02 5.47
C THR A 77 15.50 14.05 4.49
N SER A 78 15.70 12.73 4.66
CA SER A 78 15.24 11.71 3.72
C SER A 78 14.01 10.94 4.25
N TRP A 79 12.96 10.86 3.45
CA TRP A 79 11.77 10.06 3.77
C TRP A 79 12.08 8.56 3.80
N LEU A 80 13.00 8.09 2.95
CA LEU A 80 13.47 6.70 2.97
C LEU A 80 14.15 6.36 4.31
N SER A 81 14.97 7.27 4.82
CA SER A 81 15.57 7.12 6.16
C SER A 81 14.53 7.09 7.27
N ARG A 82 13.54 7.98 7.21
CA ARG A 82 12.45 8.02 8.19
C ARG A 82 11.64 6.74 8.19
N GLU A 83 11.38 6.17 7.01
CA GLU A 83 10.71 4.88 6.87
C GLU A 83 11.50 3.78 7.58
N GLY A 84 12.82 3.66 7.31
CA GLY A 84 13.66 2.66 7.96
C GLY A 84 13.72 2.81 9.48
N VAL A 85 13.85 4.04 9.98
CA VAL A 85 13.82 4.33 11.41
C VAL A 85 12.45 3.98 12.02
N ALA A 86 11.35 4.39 11.40
CA ALA A 86 10.00 4.08 11.86
C ALA A 86 9.74 2.56 11.86
N ALA A 87 10.18 1.84 10.83
CA ALA A 87 10.06 0.39 10.76
C ALA A 87 10.79 -0.30 11.92
N ILE A 88 12.02 0.10 12.25
CA ILE A 88 12.76 -0.45 13.39
C ILE A 88 12.02 -0.17 14.70
N PHE A 89 11.58 1.08 14.90
CA PHE A 89 10.83 1.46 16.11
C PHE A 89 9.47 0.75 16.21
N THR A 90 8.87 0.33 15.10
CA THR A 90 7.62 -0.45 15.11
C THR A 90 7.81 -1.81 15.80
N PHE A 91 8.96 -2.46 15.62
CA PHE A 91 9.18 -3.80 16.19
C PHE A 91 9.19 -3.82 17.71
N ILE A 92 9.60 -2.75 18.37
CA ILE A 92 9.69 -2.70 19.85
C ILE A 92 8.28 -2.84 20.47
N PRO A 93 7.34 -1.90 20.25
CA PRO A 93 6.00 -2.01 20.83
C PRO A 93 5.21 -3.20 20.26
N LEU A 94 5.46 -3.59 19.02
CA LEU A 94 4.81 -4.74 18.39
C LEU A 94 5.20 -6.05 19.09
N THR A 95 6.48 -6.24 19.39
CA THR A 95 6.94 -7.44 20.10
C THR A 95 6.39 -7.48 21.52
N LEU A 96 6.43 -6.34 22.21
CA LEU A 96 5.87 -6.23 23.56
C LEU A 96 4.35 -6.47 23.54
N PHE A 97 3.61 -5.95 22.54
CA PHE A 97 2.19 -6.23 22.37
C PHE A 97 1.93 -7.74 22.28
N PHE A 98 2.64 -8.47 21.40
CA PHE A 98 2.40 -9.91 21.23
C PHE A 98 2.81 -10.70 22.47
N ILE A 99 3.91 -10.33 23.16
CA ILE A 99 4.31 -10.97 24.40
C ILE A 99 3.21 -10.82 25.46
N PHE A 100 2.74 -9.61 25.71
CA PHE A 100 1.69 -9.40 26.69
C PHE A 100 0.35 -10.02 26.28
N TRP A 101 -0.02 -9.96 25.01
CA TRP A 101 -1.26 -10.51 24.51
C TRP A 101 -1.33 -12.06 24.54
N ILE A 102 -0.20 -12.74 24.33
CA ILE A 102 -0.12 -14.21 24.29
C ILE A 102 0.06 -14.76 25.71
N PHE A 103 0.96 -14.22 26.50
CA PHE A 103 1.42 -14.81 27.74
C PHE A 103 0.80 -14.21 29.00
N THR A 104 0.15 -13.07 28.92
CA THR A 104 -0.41 -12.40 30.10
C THR A 104 -1.87 -12.01 29.92
N ASN A 105 -2.59 -11.86 31.04
CA ASN A 105 -3.95 -11.35 31.05
C ASN A 105 -4.03 -9.88 31.46
N ILE A 106 -2.93 -9.12 31.31
CA ILE A 106 -2.87 -7.71 31.73
C ILE A 106 -3.37 -6.82 30.59
N HIS A 107 -4.69 -6.62 30.53
CA HIS A 107 -5.36 -5.91 29.43
C HIS A 107 -4.83 -4.48 29.20
N ASN A 108 -4.65 -3.69 30.25
CA ASN A 108 -4.20 -2.29 30.11
C ASN A 108 -2.84 -2.16 29.44
N ILE A 109 -1.87 -3.00 29.80
CA ILE A 109 -0.53 -2.99 29.21
C ILE A 109 -0.59 -3.47 27.75
N THR A 110 -1.37 -4.50 27.48
CA THR A 110 -1.59 -5.02 26.13
C THR A 110 -2.18 -3.94 25.21
N TYR A 111 -3.20 -3.22 25.66
CA TYR A 111 -3.79 -2.12 24.89
C TYR A 111 -2.80 -0.96 24.68
N PHE A 112 -2.02 -0.61 25.69
CA PHE A 112 -1.00 0.43 25.53
C PHE A 112 -0.02 0.10 24.40
N PHE A 113 0.53 -1.14 24.38
CA PHE A 113 1.47 -1.54 23.34
C PHE A 113 0.78 -1.73 21.97
N LEU A 114 -0.49 -2.11 21.93
CA LEU A 114 -1.27 -2.19 20.70
C LEU A 114 -1.47 -0.80 20.08
N ILE A 115 -1.81 0.21 20.88
CA ILE A 115 -1.94 1.60 20.40
C ILE A 115 -0.59 2.11 19.91
N ALA A 116 0.48 1.89 20.67
CA ALA A 116 1.82 2.32 20.29
C ALA A 116 2.29 1.64 18.99
N SER A 117 2.09 0.31 18.85
CA SER A 117 2.45 -0.41 17.64
C SER A 117 1.64 0.05 16.43
N SER A 118 0.33 0.27 16.59
CA SER A 118 -0.54 0.78 15.52
C SER A 118 -0.13 2.19 15.07
N PHE A 119 0.25 3.06 16.00
CA PHE A 119 0.79 4.38 15.67
C PHE A 119 2.05 4.28 14.80
N PHE A 120 3.03 3.46 15.21
CA PHE A 120 4.26 3.28 14.43
C PHE A 120 4.01 2.57 13.10
N CYS A 121 3.05 1.63 13.00
CA CYS A 121 2.62 1.03 11.75
C CYS A 121 2.09 2.10 10.78
N ILE A 122 1.19 2.96 11.23
CA ILE A 122 0.65 4.06 10.40
C ILE A 122 1.79 5.02 9.99
N LEU A 123 2.68 5.36 10.92
CA LEU A 123 3.82 6.24 10.65
C LEU A 123 4.75 5.65 9.58
N THR A 124 5.04 4.34 9.65
CA THR A 124 5.88 3.66 8.66
C THR A 124 5.23 3.70 7.28
N VAL A 125 3.96 3.31 7.16
CA VAL A 125 3.22 3.37 5.88
C VAL A 125 3.13 4.80 5.35
N TYR A 126 2.94 5.79 6.22
CA TYR A 126 2.98 7.20 5.85
C TYR A 126 4.34 7.62 5.29
N CYS A 127 5.45 7.21 5.94
CA CYS A 127 6.79 7.50 5.44
C CYS A 127 7.04 6.85 4.08
N THR A 128 6.63 5.59 3.88
CA THR A 128 6.66 4.90 2.58
C THR A 128 5.94 5.71 1.50
N ALA A 129 4.73 6.17 1.78
CA ALA A 129 3.96 6.98 0.84
C ALA A 129 4.61 8.35 0.56
N LYS A 130 5.25 8.95 1.57
CA LYS A 130 5.95 10.23 1.44
C LYS A 130 7.20 10.14 0.59
N ILE A 131 7.86 9.00 0.48
CA ILE A 131 8.96 8.80 -0.47
C ILE A 131 8.49 9.18 -1.88
N TYR A 132 7.32 8.71 -2.28
CA TYR A 132 6.75 9.02 -3.61
C TYR A 132 6.13 10.41 -3.68
N SER A 133 5.31 10.79 -2.69
CA SER A 133 4.57 12.07 -2.74
C SER A 133 5.45 13.30 -2.57
N SER A 134 6.70 13.16 -2.15
CA SER A 134 7.68 14.24 -2.11
C SER A 134 8.34 14.53 -3.47
N LEU A 135 8.23 13.63 -4.45
CA LEU A 135 8.90 13.71 -5.75
C LEU A 135 8.13 14.60 -6.73
N LYS A 136 8.43 15.90 -6.74
CA LYS A 136 7.81 16.88 -7.64
C LYS A 136 8.01 16.59 -9.13
N ALA A 137 9.06 15.84 -9.48
CA ALA A 137 9.36 15.48 -10.86
C ALA A 137 8.36 14.47 -11.48
N ILE A 138 7.51 13.86 -10.66
CA ILE A 138 6.48 12.90 -11.09
C ILE A 138 5.12 13.39 -10.58
N PRO A 139 4.35 14.13 -11.39
CA PRO A 139 3.09 14.75 -10.96
C PRO A 139 2.07 13.76 -10.39
N SER A 140 1.97 12.55 -10.96
CA SER A 140 1.06 11.52 -10.47
C SER A 140 1.42 11.03 -9.05
N TRP A 141 2.68 11.06 -8.66
CA TRP A 141 3.11 10.71 -7.31
C TRP A 141 3.02 11.90 -6.37
N HIS A 142 3.35 13.11 -6.86
CA HIS A 142 3.26 14.36 -6.10
C HIS A 142 1.81 14.82 -5.96
N ASN A 143 1.00 14.01 -5.29
CA ASN A 143 -0.43 14.21 -5.12
C ASN A 143 -0.83 13.98 -3.65
N PRO A 144 -1.67 14.85 -3.03
CA PRO A 144 -2.06 14.74 -1.63
C PRO A 144 -2.86 13.46 -1.31
N PHE A 145 -3.51 12.85 -2.30
CA PHE A 145 -4.23 11.59 -2.12
C PHE A 145 -3.29 10.39 -1.90
N VAL A 146 -2.04 10.43 -2.36
CA VAL A 146 -1.11 9.29 -2.29
C VAL A 146 -0.90 8.80 -0.86
N PRO A 147 -0.52 9.62 0.14
CA PRO A 147 -0.34 9.14 1.51
C PRO A 147 -1.61 8.56 2.13
N ILE A 148 -2.76 9.16 1.85
CA ILE A 148 -4.05 8.73 2.39
C ILE A 148 -4.42 7.36 1.82
N ILE A 149 -4.32 7.19 0.50
CA ILE A 149 -4.64 5.92 -0.18
C ILE A 149 -3.68 4.80 0.26
N TYR A 150 -2.40 5.08 0.50
CA TYR A 150 -1.45 4.08 1.00
C TYR A 150 -1.86 3.53 2.36
N ILE A 151 -2.22 4.41 3.29
CA ILE A 151 -2.69 4.02 4.63
C ILE A 151 -4.00 3.24 4.54
N LEU A 152 -4.98 3.75 3.81
CA LEU A 152 -6.28 3.10 3.69
C LEU A 152 -6.18 1.72 3.01
N ASN A 153 -5.38 1.59 1.97
CA ASN A 153 -5.12 0.31 1.31
C ASN A 153 -4.53 -0.73 2.28
N SER A 154 -3.59 -0.30 3.12
CA SER A 154 -3.00 -1.17 4.15
C SER A 154 -4.07 -1.63 5.14
N ILE A 155 -4.93 -0.71 5.61
CA ILE A 155 -6.00 -1.02 6.58
C ILE A 155 -7.05 -1.92 5.94
N VAL A 156 -7.51 -1.64 4.71
CA VAL A 156 -8.52 -2.45 4.00
C VAL A 156 -8.03 -3.90 3.85
N LEU A 157 -6.84 -4.08 3.29
CA LEU A 157 -6.31 -5.42 3.05
C LEU A 157 -6.02 -6.17 4.36
N GLY A 158 -5.42 -5.48 5.33
CA GLY A 158 -5.20 -6.02 6.67
C GLY A 158 -6.49 -6.42 7.37
N SER A 159 -7.53 -5.60 7.28
CA SER A 159 -8.85 -5.90 7.88
C SER A 159 -9.55 -7.08 7.21
N ILE A 160 -9.47 -7.23 5.88
CA ILE A 160 -10.01 -8.38 5.15
C ILE A 160 -9.33 -9.68 5.63
N ILE A 161 -8.01 -9.68 5.74
CA ILE A 161 -7.26 -10.85 6.19
C ILE A 161 -7.55 -11.16 7.66
N THR A 162 -7.59 -10.15 8.53
CA THR A 162 -7.94 -10.32 9.94
C THR A 162 -9.34 -10.90 10.07
N PHE A 163 -10.34 -10.35 9.37
CA PHE A 163 -11.70 -10.86 9.36
C PHE A 163 -11.75 -12.34 8.92
N THR A 164 -11.05 -12.69 7.86
CA THR A 164 -10.96 -14.07 7.33
C THR A 164 -10.38 -15.03 8.36
N ILE A 165 -9.32 -14.65 9.06
CA ILE A 165 -8.68 -15.49 10.09
C ILE A 165 -9.63 -15.70 11.26
N PHE A 166 -10.26 -14.64 11.78
CA PHE A 166 -11.22 -14.77 12.89
C PHE A 166 -12.43 -15.63 12.52
N PHE A 167 -12.95 -15.45 11.32
CA PHE A 167 -14.07 -16.25 10.84
C PHE A 167 -13.69 -17.74 10.72
N TYR A 168 -12.48 -18.06 10.26
CA TYR A 168 -11.99 -19.44 10.20
C TYR A 168 -11.96 -20.11 11.58
N PHE A 169 -11.73 -19.35 12.64
CA PHE A 169 -11.82 -19.83 14.04
C PHE A 169 -13.21 -19.70 14.64
N ASN A 170 -14.26 -19.61 13.81
CA ASN A 170 -15.66 -19.50 14.21
C ASN A 170 -15.99 -18.26 15.06
N ILE A 171 -15.17 -17.22 15.00
CA ILE A 171 -15.43 -15.95 15.69
C ILE A 171 -16.06 -14.99 14.70
N LYS A 172 -17.37 -14.79 14.81
CA LYS A 172 -18.16 -13.90 13.93
C LYS A 172 -18.15 -12.47 14.46
N ILE A 173 -17.63 -11.53 13.68
CA ILE A 173 -17.46 -10.13 14.09
C ILE A 173 -18.19 -9.23 13.10
N ASN A 174 -19.50 -9.02 13.34
CA ASN A 174 -20.35 -8.19 12.46
C ASN A 174 -19.90 -6.71 12.41
N PHE A 175 -19.34 -6.20 13.51
CA PHE A 175 -18.82 -4.84 13.56
C PHE A 175 -17.66 -4.64 12.57
N LEU A 176 -16.71 -5.59 12.52
CA LEU A 176 -15.56 -5.51 11.61
C LEU A 176 -16.00 -5.62 10.14
N SER A 177 -17.03 -6.42 9.83
CA SER A 177 -17.57 -6.52 8.47
C SER A 177 -18.08 -5.17 7.96
N ASN A 178 -18.83 -4.44 8.78
CA ASN A 178 -19.36 -3.12 8.43
C ASN A 178 -18.21 -2.10 8.19
N ILE A 179 -17.18 -2.14 9.05
CA ILE A 179 -16.00 -1.27 8.88
C ILE A 179 -15.30 -1.57 7.57
N ILE A 180 -15.09 -2.85 7.22
CA ILE A 180 -14.43 -3.23 5.96
C ILE A 180 -15.21 -2.71 4.76
N VAL A 181 -16.53 -2.83 4.75
CA VAL A 181 -17.36 -2.33 3.66
C VAL A 181 -17.21 -0.81 3.52
N ILE A 182 -17.34 -0.07 4.63
CA ILE A 182 -17.22 1.40 4.61
C ILE A 182 -15.80 1.81 4.15
N LEU A 183 -14.74 1.21 4.69
CA LEU A 183 -13.36 1.49 4.31
C LEU A 183 -13.08 1.17 2.84
N SER A 184 -13.61 0.06 2.33
CA SER A 184 -13.45 -0.31 0.92
C SER A 184 -14.11 0.69 -0.01
N LEU A 185 -15.34 1.11 0.29
CA LEU A 185 -16.07 2.10 -0.50
C LEU A 185 -15.43 3.49 -0.44
N THR A 186 -15.01 3.93 0.75
CA THR A 186 -14.32 5.23 0.90
C THR A 186 -12.97 5.25 0.18
N THR A 187 -12.21 4.14 0.27
CA THR A 187 -10.92 4.04 -0.42
C THR A 187 -11.10 4.00 -1.94
N LEU A 188 -12.10 3.28 -2.44
CA LEU A 188 -12.47 3.27 -3.85
C LEU A 188 -12.81 4.68 -4.34
N PHE A 189 -13.63 5.41 -3.59
CA PHE A 189 -14.00 6.79 -3.91
C PHE A 189 -12.78 7.71 -3.98
N LEU A 190 -11.89 7.66 -2.98
CA LEU A 190 -10.65 8.44 -2.99
C LEU A 190 -9.72 8.06 -4.15
N LYS A 191 -9.71 6.77 -4.55
CA LYS A 191 -8.92 6.33 -5.69
C LYS A 191 -9.46 6.87 -7.02
N ILE A 192 -10.77 6.97 -7.17
CA ILE A 192 -11.41 7.59 -8.33
C ILE A 192 -11.06 9.10 -8.36
N LEU A 193 -11.13 9.79 -7.23
CA LEU A 193 -10.74 11.20 -7.14
C LEU A 193 -9.25 11.40 -7.49
N TYR A 194 -8.38 10.51 -7.05
CA TYR A 194 -6.97 10.51 -7.41
C TYR A 194 -6.77 10.39 -8.93
N TRP A 195 -7.43 9.44 -9.59
CA TRP A 195 -7.34 9.32 -11.05
C TRP A 195 -7.92 10.54 -11.79
N TYR A 196 -8.99 11.10 -11.28
CA TYR A 196 -9.55 12.35 -11.80
C TYR A 196 -8.56 13.51 -11.67
N SER A 197 -7.91 13.67 -10.52
CA SER A 197 -6.92 14.73 -10.31
C SER A 197 -5.74 14.60 -11.28
N ILE A 198 -5.20 13.40 -11.46
CA ILE A 198 -4.10 13.15 -12.41
C ILE A 198 -4.52 13.48 -13.85
N SER A 199 -5.73 13.11 -14.25
CA SER A 199 -6.20 13.39 -15.62
C SER A 199 -6.33 14.89 -15.89
N LYS A 200 -6.58 15.70 -14.85
CA LYS A 200 -6.73 17.15 -14.96
C LYS A 200 -5.38 17.88 -14.88
N ASP A 201 -4.43 17.35 -14.12
CA ASP A 201 -3.14 18.00 -13.82
C ASP A 201 -2.07 17.80 -14.92
N SER A 202 -2.36 17.13 -16.02
CA SER A 202 -1.43 16.90 -17.16
C SER A 202 -1.16 18.22 -17.91
N LYS A 203 -0.48 19.19 -17.27
CA LYS A 203 -0.28 20.53 -17.84
C LYS A 203 1.18 20.91 -18.04
N SER A 204 2.13 20.09 -17.62
CA SER A 204 3.53 20.37 -17.89
C SER A 204 3.86 19.95 -19.32
N ASN A 205 4.29 20.90 -20.11
CA ASN A 205 4.78 20.69 -21.47
C ASN A 205 6.21 21.22 -21.60
N ILE A 206 6.84 21.02 -22.76
CA ILE A 206 8.20 21.44 -22.98
C ILE A 206 8.39 22.97 -22.81
N PHE A 207 7.36 23.76 -23.10
CA PHE A 207 7.41 25.23 -22.95
C PHE A 207 7.46 25.62 -21.47
N THR A 208 6.65 24.97 -20.62
CA THR A 208 6.69 25.22 -19.18
C THR A 208 7.95 24.69 -18.53
N ALA A 209 8.50 23.57 -19.02
CA ALA A 209 9.71 22.98 -18.51
C ALA A 209 10.99 23.76 -18.87
N THR A 210 11.00 24.41 -20.03
CA THR A 210 12.13 25.24 -20.48
C THR A 210 12.01 26.71 -20.08
N GLY A 211 10.86 27.15 -19.57
CA GLY A 211 10.60 28.56 -19.22
C GLY A 211 10.44 29.49 -20.44
N LEU A 212 10.36 28.94 -21.67
CA LEU A 212 10.29 29.75 -22.90
C LEU A 212 8.90 30.33 -23.19
N GLY A 213 7.92 30.11 -22.30
CA GLY A 213 6.57 30.62 -22.44
C GLY A 213 5.70 29.91 -23.49
N SER A 214 4.40 30.17 -23.48
CA SER A 214 3.42 29.46 -24.32
C SER A 214 3.31 29.97 -25.76
N LYS A 215 3.96 31.08 -26.11
CA LYS A 215 3.80 31.77 -27.41
C LYS A 215 4.75 31.34 -28.51
N THR A 216 5.80 30.58 -28.20
CA THR A 216 6.79 30.14 -29.17
C THR A 216 6.67 28.64 -29.43
N LYS A 217 6.62 28.25 -30.71
CA LYS A 217 6.73 26.84 -31.09
C LYS A 217 8.19 26.41 -30.92
N THR A 218 8.53 25.84 -29.75
CA THR A 218 9.84 25.25 -29.56
C THR A 218 9.88 23.85 -30.18
N HIS A 219 10.89 23.61 -31.01
CA HIS A 219 11.21 22.30 -31.54
C HIS A 219 12.60 21.92 -31.07
N PHE A 220 12.81 20.64 -30.80
CA PHE A 220 14.16 20.13 -30.66
C PHE A 220 14.89 20.26 -31.99
N PHE A 221 16.06 20.86 -31.99
CA PHE A 221 16.91 20.89 -33.16
C PHE A 221 17.44 19.50 -33.47
N GLU A 222 17.87 18.79 -32.41
CA GLU A 222 18.26 17.40 -32.45
C GLU A 222 17.68 16.67 -31.23
N GLY A 223 17.33 15.37 -31.39
CA GLY A 223 16.99 14.52 -30.24
C GLY A 223 18.22 14.34 -29.35
N PRO A 224 18.02 14.28 -27.99
CA PRO A 224 19.15 14.17 -27.05
C PRO A 224 19.98 12.89 -27.21
N HIS A 225 19.41 11.88 -27.87
CA HIS A 225 20.09 10.59 -28.17
C HIS A 225 19.53 9.94 -29.42
N THR A 226 20.39 9.31 -30.20
CA THR A 226 20.04 8.47 -31.36
C THR A 226 19.66 7.04 -30.96
N GLY A 227 20.07 6.56 -29.79
CA GLY A 227 19.80 5.23 -29.25
C GLY A 227 19.09 5.23 -27.89
N LYS A 228 18.72 4.05 -27.44
CA LYS A 228 18.14 3.86 -26.07
C LYS A 228 19.24 4.07 -25.03
N ASN A 229 18.97 4.96 -24.07
CA ASN A 229 19.80 5.15 -22.90
C ASN A 229 19.08 4.69 -21.62
N TYR A 230 19.75 4.78 -20.46
CA TYR A 230 19.20 4.45 -19.15
C TYR A 230 17.85 5.17 -18.89
N LEU A 231 17.81 6.48 -19.13
CA LEU A 231 16.58 7.28 -18.89
C LEU A 231 15.42 6.83 -19.76
N THR A 232 15.67 6.55 -21.05
CA THR A 232 14.60 6.08 -21.96
C THR A 232 14.15 4.65 -21.65
N SER A 233 15.02 3.81 -21.11
CA SER A 233 14.70 2.43 -20.80
C SER A 233 13.96 2.27 -19.47
N GLU A 234 14.24 3.11 -18.46
CA GLU A 234 13.66 2.98 -17.13
C GLU A 234 12.55 3.99 -16.83
N MET A 235 12.71 5.24 -17.29
CA MET A 235 11.79 6.32 -16.95
C MET A 235 10.67 6.56 -17.97
N ILE A 236 10.85 6.11 -19.22
CA ILE A 236 9.86 6.31 -20.29
C ILE A 236 9.21 4.98 -20.65
N ASN A 237 8.26 4.55 -19.84
CA ASN A 237 7.39 3.42 -20.20
C ASN A 237 6.05 3.94 -20.70
N LYS A 238 5.57 3.36 -21.81
CA LYS A 238 4.25 3.64 -22.36
C LYS A 238 3.36 2.42 -22.14
N ILE A 239 2.31 2.59 -21.35
CA ILE A 239 1.22 1.63 -21.28
C ILE A 239 0.10 2.08 -22.21
N ASN A 240 -0.54 1.13 -22.90
CA ASN A 240 -1.71 1.42 -23.70
C ASN A 240 -2.89 1.80 -22.78
N ASN A 241 -3.64 2.86 -23.14
CA ASN A 241 -4.77 3.36 -22.37
C ASN A 241 -5.83 2.28 -22.09
N LEU A 242 -6.11 1.41 -23.07
CA LEU A 242 -7.03 0.30 -22.88
C LEU A 242 -6.53 -0.69 -21.83
N LYS A 243 -5.25 -1.06 -21.88
CA LYS A 243 -4.65 -1.96 -20.87
C LYS A 243 -4.67 -1.34 -19.49
N SER A 244 -4.34 -0.05 -19.38
CA SER A 244 -4.43 0.69 -18.11
C SER A 244 -5.85 0.68 -17.56
N PHE A 245 -6.87 0.94 -18.40
CA PHE A 245 -8.28 0.92 -17.99
C PHE A 245 -8.71 -0.46 -17.47
N PHE A 246 -8.40 -1.54 -18.18
CA PHE A 246 -8.73 -2.89 -17.71
C PHE A 246 -8.05 -3.26 -16.41
N LEU A 247 -6.77 -2.90 -16.23
CA LEU A 247 -6.06 -3.16 -15.00
C LEU A 247 -6.65 -2.34 -13.82
N ARG A 248 -7.06 -1.09 -14.05
CA ARG A 248 -7.75 -0.29 -13.03
C ARG A 248 -9.07 -0.92 -12.62
N LEU A 249 -9.84 -1.41 -13.58
CA LEU A 249 -11.12 -2.08 -13.34
C LEU A 249 -10.92 -3.39 -12.58
N THR A 250 -9.97 -4.23 -12.99
CA THR A 250 -9.61 -5.48 -12.32
C THR A 250 -9.19 -5.23 -10.87
N PHE A 251 -8.34 -4.23 -10.63
CA PHE A 251 -7.95 -3.83 -9.29
C PHE A 251 -9.15 -3.42 -8.43
N CYS A 252 -10.04 -2.55 -8.92
CA CYS A 252 -11.23 -2.10 -8.18
C CYS A 252 -12.14 -3.27 -7.81
N ILE A 253 -12.37 -4.19 -8.75
CA ILE A 253 -13.19 -5.38 -8.52
C ILE A 253 -12.52 -6.26 -7.47
N PHE A 254 -11.25 -6.61 -7.64
CA PHE A 254 -10.56 -7.60 -6.81
C PHE A 254 -10.33 -7.10 -5.38
N THR A 255 -9.94 -5.83 -5.22
CA THR A 255 -9.52 -5.31 -3.90
C THR A 255 -10.68 -4.72 -3.10
N TYR A 256 -11.66 -4.11 -3.75
CA TYR A 256 -12.72 -3.41 -3.02
C TYR A 256 -14.10 -4.02 -3.22
N ILE A 257 -14.54 -4.22 -4.48
CA ILE A 257 -15.93 -4.57 -4.75
C ILE A 257 -16.22 -6.01 -4.31
N THR A 258 -15.40 -6.97 -4.72
CA THR A 258 -15.61 -8.39 -4.39
C THR A 258 -15.56 -8.66 -2.88
N PRO A 259 -14.53 -8.20 -2.13
CA PRO A 259 -14.50 -8.40 -0.69
C PRO A 259 -15.64 -7.70 0.03
N ALA A 260 -15.92 -6.44 -0.30
CA ALA A 260 -17.00 -5.68 0.34
C ALA A 260 -18.37 -6.33 0.10
N TYR A 261 -18.65 -6.75 -1.12
CA TYR A 261 -19.90 -7.42 -1.46
C TYR A 261 -20.08 -8.73 -0.70
N TYR A 262 -19.07 -9.60 -0.69
CA TYR A 262 -19.17 -10.90 -0.03
C TYR A 262 -19.23 -10.75 1.51
N ILE A 263 -18.41 -9.88 2.10
CA ILE A 263 -18.41 -9.60 3.52
C ILE A 263 -19.73 -8.92 3.97
N PHE A 264 -20.37 -8.14 3.11
CA PHE A 264 -21.70 -7.60 3.38
C PHE A 264 -22.77 -8.69 3.37
N GLN A 265 -22.67 -9.64 2.44
CA GLN A 265 -23.69 -10.71 2.29
C GLN A 265 -23.52 -11.88 3.27
N TYR A 266 -22.33 -12.11 3.84
CA TYR A 266 -22.07 -13.32 4.61
C TYR A 266 -23.06 -13.58 5.75
N PRO A 267 -23.62 -12.59 6.48
CA PRO A 267 -24.58 -12.85 7.55
C PRO A 267 -25.92 -13.43 7.06
N TYR A 268 -26.22 -13.25 5.78
CA TYR A 268 -27.45 -13.71 5.12
C TYR A 268 -27.26 -15.02 4.35
N LEU A 269 -26.04 -15.52 4.25
CA LEU A 269 -25.74 -16.76 3.51
C LEU A 269 -26.16 -17.98 4.34
N ILE A 270 -27.07 -18.77 3.81
CA ILE A 270 -27.47 -20.06 4.37
C ILE A 270 -26.50 -21.14 3.86
N MET A 271 -25.24 -21.04 4.25
CA MET A 271 -24.20 -21.99 3.88
C MET A 271 -23.49 -22.49 5.13
N ASN A 272 -22.83 -23.66 5.03
CA ASN A 272 -21.98 -24.18 6.09
C ASN A 272 -20.82 -23.20 6.34
N ASP A 273 -20.49 -22.94 7.61
CA ASP A 273 -19.39 -22.05 8.01
C ASP A 273 -18.05 -22.42 7.36
N TYR A 274 -17.85 -23.72 7.06
CA TYR A 274 -16.67 -24.20 6.32
C TYR A 274 -16.59 -23.66 4.88
N ILE A 275 -17.72 -23.65 4.15
CA ILE A 275 -17.77 -23.11 2.78
C ILE A 275 -17.55 -21.61 2.81
N ILE A 276 -18.13 -20.90 3.77
CA ILE A 276 -17.94 -19.46 3.93
C ILE A 276 -16.46 -19.14 4.24
N SER A 277 -15.82 -19.91 5.12
CA SER A 277 -14.41 -19.69 5.46
C SER A 277 -13.47 -19.92 4.28
N THR A 278 -13.69 -20.98 3.49
CA THR A 278 -12.88 -21.25 2.29
C THR A 278 -13.07 -20.17 1.22
N THR A 279 -14.28 -19.68 1.02
CA THR A 279 -14.52 -18.58 0.08
C THR A 279 -13.90 -17.27 0.55
N LEU A 280 -13.91 -16.96 1.85
CA LEU A 280 -13.23 -15.79 2.41
C LEU A 280 -11.72 -15.85 2.22
N ILE A 281 -11.10 -17.03 2.37
CA ILE A 281 -9.67 -17.22 2.08
C ILE A 281 -9.39 -16.90 0.61
N MET A 282 -10.20 -17.43 -0.33
CA MET A 282 -10.04 -17.13 -1.74
C MET A 282 -10.20 -15.64 -2.06
N ILE A 283 -11.18 -14.98 -1.44
CA ILE A 283 -11.40 -13.53 -1.59
C ILE A 283 -10.21 -12.72 -1.04
N SER A 284 -9.63 -13.13 0.08
CA SER A 284 -8.44 -12.49 0.62
C SER A 284 -7.23 -12.60 -0.32
N ILE A 285 -7.06 -13.74 -0.97
CA ILE A 285 -6.01 -13.95 -1.98
C ILE A 285 -6.28 -13.08 -3.22
N ILE A 286 -7.53 -13.02 -3.69
CA ILE A 286 -7.93 -12.16 -4.82
C ILE A 286 -7.70 -10.69 -4.49
N ALA A 287 -8.03 -10.24 -3.27
CA ALA A 287 -7.78 -8.87 -2.82
C ALA A 287 -6.27 -8.55 -2.78
N LEU A 288 -5.45 -9.49 -2.34
CA LEU A 288 -4.00 -9.35 -2.35
C LEU A 288 -3.46 -9.22 -3.78
N ILE A 289 -3.92 -10.05 -4.72
CA ILE A 289 -3.55 -9.94 -6.13
C ILE A 289 -3.97 -8.58 -6.70
N GLY A 290 -5.18 -8.12 -6.38
CA GLY A 290 -5.64 -6.79 -6.76
C GLY A 290 -4.72 -5.68 -6.26
N MET A 291 -4.20 -5.78 -5.04
CA MET A 291 -3.26 -4.81 -4.48
C MET A 291 -1.90 -4.82 -5.23
N PHE A 292 -1.41 -5.99 -5.65
CA PHE A 292 -0.22 -6.07 -6.51
C PHE A 292 -0.46 -5.37 -7.86
N ILE A 293 -1.64 -5.52 -8.44
CA ILE A 293 -2.03 -4.83 -9.68
C ILE A 293 -2.06 -3.30 -9.45
N GLU A 294 -2.58 -2.84 -8.31
CA GLU A 294 -2.60 -1.42 -7.95
C GLU A 294 -1.19 -0.83 -7.87
N ARG A 295 -0.27 -1.50 -7.19
CA ARG A 295 1.11 -1.04 -7.08
C ARG A 295 1.82 -1.04 -8.43
N TYR A 296 1.58 -2.05 -9.24
CA TYR A 296 2.08 -2.09 -10.62
C TYR A 296 1.58 -0.88 -11.43
N LEU A 297 0.27 -0.57 -11.36
CA LEU A 297 -0.33 0.59 -12.01
C LEU A 297 0.27 1.91 -11.52
N PHE A 298 0.45 2.06 -10.21
CA PHE A 298 1.03 3.24 -9.59
C PHE A 298 2.42 3.58 -10.17
N PHE A 299 3.23 2.55 -10.48
CA PHE A 299 4.54 2.74 -11.10
C PHE A 299 4.47 2.93 -12.61
N ILE A 300 3.71 2.10 -13.33
CA ILE A 300 3.75 2.10 -14.80
C ILE A 300 3.04 3.31 -15.41
N GLU A 301 1.99 3.82 -14.75
CA GLU A 301 1.28 5.03 -15.18
C GLU A 301 2.04 6.33 -14.88
N SER A 302 3.05 6.29 -14.03
CA SER A 302 3.81 7.47 -13.67
C SER A 302 4.68 7.95 -14.82
N LYS A 303 4.60 9.25 -15.10
CA LYS A 303 5.40 9.94 -16.12
C LYS A 303 6.38 10.87 -15.42
N HIS A 304 7.65 10.70 -15.67
CA HIS A 304 8.69 11.59 -15.13
C HIS A 304 8.87 12.81 -16.02
N ALA A 305 9.11 13.99 -15.42
CA ALA A 305 9.30 15.26 -16.13
C ALA A 305 10.40 15.21 -17.21
N VAL A 306 11.43 14.42 -16.96
CA VAL A 306 12.51 14.14 -17.94
C VAL A 306 11.97 13.67 -19.30
N SER A 307 10.81 12.98 -19.32
CA SER A 307 10.25 12.47 -20.58
C SER A 307 9.85 13.55 -21.59
N LEU A 308 9.66 14.80 -21.12
CA LEU A 308 9.41 15.96 -22.00
C LEU A 308 10.63 16.25 -22.90
N PHE A 309 11.84 16.05 -22.38
CA PHE A 309 13.07 16.26 -23.13
C PHE A 309 13.40 15.08 -24.10
N TYR A 310 12.60 14.01 -24.07
CA TYR A 310 12.74 12.81 -24.90
C TYR A 310 11.52 12.59 -25.82
N GLY A 311 10.83 13.67 -26.19
CA GLY A 311 9.79 13.65 -27.23
C GLY A 311 8.36 13.43 -26.72
N ASN A 312 8.11 13.38 -25.40
CA ASN A 312 6.75 13.43 -24.90
C ASN A 312 6.22 14.87 -24.95
N LYS A 313 4.99 15.04 -25.44
CA LYS A 313 4.38 16.38 -25.56
C LYS A 313 3.90 16.94 -24.22
N THR A 314 3.45 16.05 -23.33
CA THR A 314 2.85 16.40 -22.01
C THR A 314 3.14 15.31 -20.99
N ILE A 315 3.16 15.69 -19.72
CA ILE A 315 3.24 14.79 -18.56
C ILE A 315 2.10 15.05 -17.60
#